data_0b27ff45914effcb79008ad90b17b3ca
#
_entry.id   0b27ff45914effcb79008ad90b17b3ca
#
_cell.length_a   1.000
_cell.length_b   1.000
_cell.length_c   1.000
_cell.angle_alpha   90.00
_cell.angle_beta   90.00
_cell.angle_gamma   90.00
#
_symmetry.space_group_name_H-M   'P 1'
#
loop_
_entity.id
_entity.type
_entity.pdbx_description
1 polymer ?
#
loop_
_entity_poly.entity_id
_entity_poly.type
_entity_poly.pdbx_seq_one_letter_code
_entity_poly.pdbx_strand_id
1 'polypeptide(L)'
;MKKVEYRVVDSTVYKKCINLANELLNQISAQSQIPVLKIFPKDIILYFESNYDINFSFFESQKNEIIYKDLVQNPDFIILDDSLVNRTSGLTMPKKERTLIFINQSLPLTRIKFTILHELTHLHFHKLEDNKKVFTSKFSGKYSDDVLPFEDEANIIASLLFCSTQKLEMLLTRNYSFDKIRVTTGMSIKGLHSRLLNYLHHILGLSNSKALELVLKLRDNDYKTTIEIKHLVNNKNNQLREPKTILIKISRGSVIEQDACVYFLKNLSMNQLINELEYAHSTKNFILEQLVMNEYYRKQQ
;
A
#
# COMPACT_ATOMS: atom_id res chain seq x y z
N MET A 1 -9.22 20.70 20.00
CA MET A 1 -8.28 20.26 18.96
C MET A 1 -8.99 20.31 17.61
N LYS A 2 -8.50 21.07 16.62
CA LYS A 2 -9.06 21.05 15.25
C LYS A 2 -8.83 19.66 14.65
N LYS A 3 -9.92 19.01 14.20
CA LYS A 3 -9.85 17.75 13.44
C LYS A 3 -8.93 17.95 12.24
N VAL A 4 -8.00 17.01 12.03
CA VAL A 4 -7.29 16.93 10.76
C VAL A 4 -8.33 16.57 9.71
N GLU A 5 -8.64 17.49 8.80
CA GLU A 5 -9.49 17.21 7.65
C GLU A 5 -8.76 16.23 6.74
N TYR A 6 -9.40 15.10 6.45
CA TYR A 6 -8.89 14.17 5.46
C TYR A 6 -9.04 14.79 4.08
N ARG A 7 -7.93 15.03 3.42
CA ARG A 7 -7.92 15.42 2.03
C ARG A 7 -8.28 14.19 1.18
N VAL A 8 -9.24 14.34 0.28
CA VAL A 8 -9.52 13.32 -0.73
C VAL A 8 -8.40 13.42 -1.77
N VAL A 9 -7.54 12.42 -1.81
CA VAL A 9 -6.47 12.33 -2.79
C VAL A 9 -7.06 11.81 -4.10
N ASP A 10 -6.54 12.29 -5.23
CA ASP A 10 -6.93 11.79 -6.55
C ASP A 10 -6.59 10.30 -6.73
N SER A 11 -7.45 9.56 -7.43
CA SER A 11 -7.27 8.12 -7.65
C SER A 11 -6.04 7.78 -8.48
N THR A 12 -5.56 8.69 -9.33
CA THR A 12 -4.32 8.50 -10.11
C THR A 12 -3.11 8.56 -9.21
N VAL A 13 -3.06 9.52 -8.27
CA VAL A 13 -2.01 9.62 -7.25
C VAL A 13 -2.02 8.37 -6.36
N TYR A 14 -3.21 7.93 -5.91
CA TYR A 14 -3.31 6.74 -5.08
C TYR A 14 -2.81 5.47 -5.80
N LYS A 15 -3.14 5.28 -7.09
CA LYS A 15 -2.64 4.17 -7.91
C LYS A 15 -1.13 4.24 -8.13
N LYS A 16 -0.57 5.42 -8.36
CA LYS A 16 0.89 5.64 -8.41
C LYS A 16 1.54 5.16 -7.12
N CYS A 17 1.02 5.58 -5.96
CA CYS A 17 1.55 5.18 -4.66
C CYS A 17 1.48 3.66 -4.43
N ILE A 18 0.43 2.97 -4.93
CA ILE A 18 0.35 1.51 -4.88
C ILE A 18 1.49 0.86 -5.64
N ASN A 19 1.78 1.32 -6.85
CA ASN A 19 2.85 0.76 -7.68
C ASN A 19 4.20 0.95 -6.98
N LEU A 20 4.50 2.17 -6.49
CA LEU A 20 5.73 2.46 -5.75
C LEU A 20 5.88 1.59 -4.49
N ALA A 21 4.82 1.46 -3.70
CA ALA A 21 4.84 0.61 -2.51
C ALA A 21 5.03 -0.87 -2.85
N ASN A 22 4.40 -1.36 -3.92
CA ASN A 22 4.55 -2.74 -4.37
C ASN A 22 5.97 -3.02 -4.88
N GLU A 23 6.56 -2.11 -5.65
CA GLU A 23 7.95 -2.22 -6.12
C GLU A 23 8.91 -2.33 -4.94
N LEU A 24 8.79 -1.44 -3.96
CA LEU A 24 9.61 -1.48 -2.75
C LEU A 24 9.41 -2.77 -1.95
N LEU A 25 8.16 -3.22 -1.74
CA LEU A 25 7.87 -4.46 -1.04
C LEU A 25 8.43 -5.70 -1.77
N ASN A 26 8.42 -5.70 -3.12
CA ASN A 26 9.03 -6.76 -3.92
C ASN A 26 10.57 -6.75 -3.79
N GLN A 27 11.20 -5.58 -3.78
CA GLN A 27 12.65 -5.45 -3.53
C GLN A 27 13.03 -5.99 -2.14
N ILE A 28 12.27 -5.58 -1.10
CA ILE A 28 12.47 -6.08 0.27
C ILE A 28 12.29 -7.60 0.33
N SER A 29 11.23 -8.12 -0.30
CA SER A 29 10.95 -9.56 -0.36
C SER A 29 12.08 -10.34 -1.02
N ALA A 30 12.61 -9.84 -2.13
CA ALA A 30 13.71 -10.47 -2.86
C ALA A 30 15.01 -10.49 -2.05
N GLN A 31 15.35 -9.39 -1.36
CA GLN A 31 16.58 -9.29 -0.57
C GLN A 31 16.49 -10.08 0.74
N SER A 32 15.35 -9.98 1.46
CA SER A 32 15.17 -10.63 2.77
C SER A 32 14.71 -12.08 2.69
N GLN A 33 14.29 -12.54 1.52
CA GLN A 33 13.63 -13.84 1.28
C GLN A 33 12.33 -14.02 2.10
N ILE A 34 11.74 -12.92 2.56
CA ILE A 34 10.45 -12.92 3.27
C ILE A 34 9.34 -12.69 2.24
N PRO A 35 8.32 -13.57 2.12
CA PRO A 35 7.18 -13.33 1.24
C PRO A 35 6.47 -12.00 1.56
N VAL A 36 6.05 -11.24 0.53
CA VAL A 36 5.41 -9.92 0.70
C VAL A 36 4.28 -9.92 1.73
N LEU A 37 3.47 -10.98 1.78
CA LEU A 37 2.38 -11.12 2.76
C LEU A 37 2.84 -11.22 4.21
N LYS A 38 4.10 -11.60 4.44
CA LYS A 38 4.71 -11.77 5.77
C LYS A 38 5.62 -10.61 6.17
N ILE A 39 5.81 -9.62 5.30
CA ILE A 39 6.58 -8.42 5.63
C ILE A 39 5.81 -7.58 6.65
N PHE A 40 6.51 -7.13 7.69
CA PHE A 40 6.03 -6.24 8.72
C PHE A 40 6.88 -4.95 8.75
N PRO A 41 6.43 -3.89 9.42
CA PRO A 41 7.19 -2.64 9.54
C PRO A 41 8.66 -2.82 9.97
N LYS A 42 8.95 -3.77 10.86
CA LYS A 42 10.32 -4.05 11.31
C LYS A 42 11.21 -4.54 10.17
N ASP A 43 10.71 -5.39 9.29
CA ASP A 43 11.49 -5.93 8.16
C ASP A 43 11.83 -4.82 7.17
N ILE A 44 10.90 -3.87 6.99
CA ILE A 44 11.12 -2.68 6.15
C ILE A 44 12.19 -1.79 6.76
N ILE A 45 12.12 -1.51 8.07
CA ILE A 45 13.11 -0.71 8.78
C ILE A 45 14.51 -1.32 8.63
N LEU A 46 14.64 -2.62 8.89
CA LEU A 46 15.91 -3.35 8.74
C LEU A 46 16.46 -3.29 7.31
N TYR A 47 15.58 -3.40 6.30
CA TYR A 47 15.99 -3.22 4.91
C TYR A 47 16.62 -1.84 4.67
N PHE A 48 15.98 -0.80 5.17
CA PHE A 48 16.49 0.56 5.00
C PHE A 48 17.81 0.78 5.75
N GLU A 49 17.93 0.30 6.99
CA GLU A 49 19.18 0.36 7.76
C GLU A 49 20.35 -0.40 7.10
N SER A 50 20.02 -1.44 6.33
CA SER A 50 21.04 -2.22 5.60
C SER A 50 21.46 -1.60 4.26
N ASN A 51 20.63 -0.75 3.67
CA ASN A 51 20.86 -0.23 2.32
C ASN A 51 21.13 1.29 2.26
N TYR A 52 20.91 2.01 3.37
CA TYR A 52 21.09 3.46 3.45
C TYR A 52 21.89 3.82 4.71
N ASP A 53 22.74 4.83 4.63
CA ASP A 53 23.38 5.39 5.84
C ASP A 53 22.38 6.29 6.59
N ILE A 54 21.64 5.67 7.51
CA ILE A 54 20.60 6.30 8.32
C ILE A 54 21.00 6.28 9.78
N ASN A 55 20.78 7.41 10.46
CA ASN A 55 20.84 7.48 11.91
C ASN A 55 19.44 7.83 12.46
N PHE A 56 18.90 7.00 13.32
CA PHE A 56 17.65 7.24 14.03
C PHE A 56 17.91 7.91 15.37
N SER A 57 17.20 9.00 15.65
CA SER A 57 17.23 9.69 16.94
C SER A 57 15.82 9.81 17.49
N PHE A 58 15.57 9.23 18.66
CA PHE A 58 14.33 9.45 19.38
C PHE A 58 14.40 10.78 20.14
N PHE A 59 13.27 11.48 20.21
CA PHE A 59 13.21 12.75 20.92
C PHE A 59 12.00 12.89 21.83
N GLU A 60 12.19 13.62 22.90
CA GLU A 60 11.17 14.12 23.83
C GLU A 60 11.57 15.49 24.36
N SER A 61 10.69 16.12 25.15
CA SER A 61 10.98 17.39 25.82
C SER A 61 11.81 17.26 27.10
N GLN A 62 11.89 16.07 27.67
CA GLN A 62 12.67 15.78 28.87
C GLN A 62 13.57 14.58 28.62
N LYS A 63 14.69 14.50 29.39
CA LYS A 63 15.59 13.36 29.30
C LYS A 63 14.87 12.11 29.79
N ASN A 64 14.80 11.11 28.92
CA ASN A 64 14.18 9.83 29.21
C ASN A 64 14.99 8.69 28.58
N GLU A 65 14.71 7.44 28.96
CA GLU A 65 15.27 6.29 28.28
C GLU A 65 14.59 6.08 26.92
N ILE A 66 15.32 5.50 25.97
CA ILE A 66 14.74 5.12 24.68
C ILE A 66 13.83 3.92 24.89
N ILE A 67 12.51 4.15 24.83
CA ILE A 67 11.48 3.15 25.10
C ILE A 67 11.42 2.10 23.98
N TYR A 68 11.66 2.52 22.74
CA TYR A 68 11.47 1.71 21.54
C TYR A 68 12.78 1.37 20.83
N LYS A 69 13.86 1.18 21.60
CA LYS A 69 15.20 0.86 21.09
C LYS A 69 15.25 -0.37 20.18
N ASP A 70 14.31 -1.33 20.34
CA ASP A 70 14.26 -2.55 19.53
C ASP A 70 13.66 -2.36 18.13
N LEU A 71 13.17 -1.17 17.81
CA LEU A 71 12.62 -0.87 16.47
C LEU A 71 13.69 -0.59 15.44
N VAL A 72 14.81 -0.01 15.84
CA VAL A 72 15.92 0.45 15.00
C VAL A 72 17.25 0.08 15.61
N GLN A 73 18.32 0.09 14.81
CA GLN A 73 19.69 -0.19 15.29
C GLN A 73 20.31 1.09 15.88
N ASN A 74 20.98 0.93 17.02
CA ASN A 74 21.81 1.98 17.67
C ASN A 74 21.16 3.39 17.67
N PRO A 75 19.93 3.55 18.19
CA PRO A 75 19.28 4.84 18.19
C PRO A 75 19.93 5.83 19.16
N ASP A 76 20.02 7.09 18.74
CA ASP A 76 20.38 8.20 19.62
C ASP A 76 19.14 8.78 20.33
N PHE A 77 19.38 9.56 21.39
CA PHE A 77 18.34 10.31 22.08
C PHE A 77 18.69 11.79 22.15
N ILE A 78 17.70 12.62 21.83
CA ILE A 78 17.85 14.08 21.92
C ILE A 78 16.69 14.71 22.68
N ILE A 79 16.96 15.84 23.31
CA ILE A 79 15.95 16.66 23.97
C ILE A 79 15.60 17.80 23.04
N LEU A 80 14.30 17.98 22.76
CA LEU A 80 13.78 19.08 21.96
C LEU A 80 12.79 19.92 22.77
N ASP A 81 12.59 21.15 22.32
CA ASP A 81 11.63 22.07 22.91
C ASP A 81 10.19 21.50 22.87
N ASP A 82 9.41 21.74 23.94
CA ASP A 82 8.03 21.29 24.06
C ASP A 82 7.15 21.73 22.88
N SER A 83 7.40 22.90 22.32
CA SER A 83 6.64 23.39 21.17
C SER A 83 6.83 22.56 19.93
N LEU A 84 8.02 21.99 19.73
CA LEU A 84 8.33 21.05 18.65
C LEU A 84 7.77 19.66 18.95
N VAL A 85 7.99 19.12 20.15
CA VAL A 85 7.51 17.80 20.57
C VAL A 85 5.99 17.72 20.45
N ASN A 86 5.27 18.78 20.84
CA ASN A 86 3.81 18.84 20.79
C ASN A 86 3.21 19.03 19.37
N ARG A 87 4.02 19.15 18.33
CA ARG A 87 3.54 19.38 16.95
C ARG A 87 4.11 18.40 15.93
N THR A 88 5.26 17.78 16.24
CA THR A 88 6.03 17.01 15.29
C THR A 88 6.03 15.53 15.68
N SER A 89 5.67 14.65 14.74
CA SER A 89 5.76 13.19 14.94
C SER A 89 7.11 12.66 14.49
N GLY A 90 7.69 13.21 13.43
CA GLY A 90 8.97 12.82 12.87
C GLY A 90 9.56 13.93 12.01
N LEU A 91 10.81 13.76 11.66
CA LEU A 91 11.59 14.69 10.84
C LEU A 91 12.68 13.94 10.10
N THR A 92 12.77 14.13 8.80
CA THR A 92 13.88 13.61 7.98
C THR A 92 14.74 14.75 7.48
N MET A 93 16.03 14.67 7.75
CA MET A 93 17.01 15.71 7.40
C MET A 93 18.27 15.09 6.80
N PRO A 94 18.64 15.45 5.55
CA PRO A 94 19.92 15.05 4.99
C PRO A 94 21.08 15.76 5.68
N LYS A 95 22.16 15.03 5.96
CA LYS A 95 23.39 15.58 6.54
C LYS A 95 24.62 14.99 5.85
N LYS A 96 25.16 15.69 4.88
CA LYS A 96 26.28 15.21 4.04
C LYS A 96 25.95 13.85 3.40
N GLU A 97 26.68 12.79 3.76
CA GLU A 97 26.52 11.45 3.21
C GLU A 97 25.48 10.60 3.95
N ARG A 98 24.94 11.08 5.08
CA ARG A 98 24.00 10.33 5.91
C ARG A 98 22.66 11.05 6.05
N THR A 99 21.62 10.30 6.35
CA THR A 99 20.28 10.85 6.66
C THR A 99 19.99 10.71 8.14
N LEU A 100 19.57 11.80 8.77
CA LEU A 100 19.09 11.80 10.15
C LEU A 100 17.55 11.71 10.15
N ILE A 101 17.01 10.74 10.87
CA ILE A 101 15.58 10.56 11.06
C ILE A 101 15.26 10.71 12.55
N PHE A 102 14.50 11.74 12.88
CA PHE A 102 14.08 12.04 14.25
C PHE A 102 12.65 11.55 14.48
N ILE A 103 12.41 10.84 15.57
CA ILE A 103 11.12 10.22 15.89
C ILE A 103 10.69 10.63 17.30
N ASN A 104 9.49 11.18 17.39
CA ASN A 104 8.87 11.53 18.66
C ASN A 104 8.44 10.25 19.42
N GLN A 105 9.19 9.92 20.50
CA GLN A 105 8.88 8.70 21.25
C GLN A 105 7.74 8.86 22.26
N SER A 106 7.26 10.09 22.52
CA SER A 106 6.08 10.30 23.37
C SER A 106 4.77 9.79 22.74
N LEU A 107 4.81 9.43 21.45
CA LEU A 107 3.68 8.92 20.71
C LEU A 107 3.45 7.41 20.95
N PRO A 108 2.22 6.91 20.77
CA PRO A 108 1.96 5.47 20.85
C PRO A 108 2.77 4.68 19.81
N LEU A 109 3.18 3.45 20.16
CA LEU A 109 4.00 2.57 19.32
C LEU A 109 3.50 2.42 17.88
N THR A 110 2.18 2.29 17.69
CA THR A 110 1.58 2.21 16.36
C THR A 110 1.81 3.47 15.52
N ARG A 111 1.81 4.64 16.17
CA ARG A 111 2.09 5.92 15.52
C ARG A 111 3.58 6.05 15.22
N ILE A 112 4.44 5.62 16.13
CA ILE A 112 5.89 5.62 15.92
C ILE A 112 6.25 4.76 14.70
N LYS A 113 5.76 3.52 14.61
CA LYS A 113 6.00 2.66 13.45
C LYS A 113 5.52 3.30 12.15
N PHE A 114 4.35 3.92 12.16
CA PHE A 114 3.83 4.63 11.00
C PHE A 114 4.72 5.82 10.62
N THR A 115 5.15 6.61 11.62
CA THR A 115 6.02 7.75 11.41
C THR A 115 7.36 7.32 10.81
N ILE A 116 7.98 6.25 11.32
CA ILE A 116 9.22 5.73 10.74
C ILE A 116 9.01 5.38 9.25
N LEU A 117 7.96 4.63 8.89
CA LEU A 117 7.68 4.29 7.50
C LEU A 117 7.41 5.54 6.63
N HIS A 118 6.78 6.56 7.21
CA HIS A 118 6.53 7.83 6.53
C HIS A 118 7.83 8.58 6.24
N GLU A 119 8.74 8.68 7.21
CA GLU A 119 10.06 9.30 7.02
C GLU A 119 10.93 8.52 6.03
N LEU A 120 10.90 7.19 6.09
CA LEU A 120 11.59 6.33 5.12
C LEU A 120 11.02 6.49 3.70
N THR A 121 9.73 6.80 3.56
CA THR A 121 9.13 7.14 2.26
C THR A 121 9.70 8.43 1.70
N HIS A 122 9.86 9.47 2.52
CA HIS A 122 10.52 10.71 2.10
C HIS A 122 11.94 10.45 1.64
N LEU A 123 12.70 9.65 2.39
CA LEU A 123 14.06 9.29 2.03
C LEU A 123 14.14 8.60 0.66
N HIS A 124 13.25 7.64 0.41
CA HIS A 124 13.35 6.78 -0.77
C HIS A 124 12.76 7.39 -2.05
N PHE A 125 11.61 8.04 -1.94
CA PHE A 125 10.85 8.48 -3.11
C PHE A 125 10.92 9.98 -3.40
N HIS A 126 11.21 10.82 -2.39
CA HIS A 126 11.15 12.27 -2.56
C HIS A 126 12.50 12.94 -2.72
N LYS A 127 13.54 12.12 -3.01
CA LYS A 127 14.92 12.56 -3.26
C LYS A 127 15.28 13.82 -2.47
N LEU A 128 15.95 13.63 -1.37
CA LEU A 128 16.47 14.72 -0.52
C LEU A 128 17.65 15.42 -1.20
N GLU A 129 17.60 15.60 -2.54
CA GLU A 129 18.64 16.25 -3.30
C GLU A 129 18.79 17.72 -2.84
N ASP A 130 20.05 18.11 -2.62
CA ASP A 130 20.46 19.49 -2.33
C ASP A 130 20.21 20.02 -0.92
N ASN A 131 20.52 19.31 0.15
CA ASN A 131 20.68 19.91 1.51
C ASN A 131 19.60 20.94 1.96
N LYS A 132 18.52 21.11 1.19
CA LYS A 132 17.54 22.19 1.33
C LYS A 132 16.14 21.73 1.72
N LYS A 133 15.80 20.43 1.60
CA LYS A 133 14.45 19.95 1.93
C LYS A 133 14.49 19.15 3.23
N VAL A 134 13.94 19.73 4.27
CA VAL A 134 13.64 19.06 5.52
C VAL A 134 12.17 18.71 5.49
N PHE A 135 11.85 17.42 5.58
CA PHE A 135 10.47 16.96 5.71
C PHE A 135 10.14 16.85 7.20
N THR A 136 9.08 17.50 7.61
CA THR A 136 8.61 17.50 9.00
C THR A 136 7.21 16.95 9.08
N SER A 137 7.06 15.74 9.57
CA SER A 137 5.75 15.12 9.81
C SER A 137 5.04 15.77 10.99
N LYS A 138 3.98 16.51 10.71
CA LYS A 138 3.20 17.22 11.72
C LYS A 138 1.96 16.41 12.09
N PHE A 139 1.61 16.35 13.36
CA PHE A 139 0.30 15.89 13.80
C PHE A 139 -0.65 17.03 14.17
N SER A 140 -0.14 18.28 14.18
CA SER A 140 -0.94 19.50 14.33
C SER A 140 -0.37 20.61 13.46
N GLY A 141 -1.26 21.44 12.89
CA GLY A 141 -0.89 22.54 12.00
C GLY A 141 -1.18 22.24 10.52
N LYS A 142 -0.80 23.17 9.64
CA LYS A 142 -0.97 23.04 8.18
C LYS A 142 0.39 22.89 7.52
N TYR A 143 0.44 22.12 6.45
CA TYR A 143 1.56 22.12 5.51
C TYR A 143 1.40 23.27 4.52
N SER A 144 2.50 23.75 3.95
CA SER A 144 2.46 24.64 2.80
C SER A 144 2.05 23.88 1.54
N ASP A 145 1.45 24.56 0.58
CA ASP A 145 0.84 23.92 -0.61
C ASP A 145 1.89 23.20 -1.49
N ASP A 146 3.14 23.64 -1.47
CA ASP A 146 4.27 23.04 -2.18
C ASP A 146 4.76 21.71 -1.55
N VAL A 147 4.61 21.55 -0.23
CA VAL A 147 5.02 20.34 0.50
C VAL A 147 3.89 19.31 0.58
N LEU A 148 2.64 19.79 0.56
CA LEU A 148 1.45 18.96 0.77
C LEU A 148 1.34 17.73 -0.15
N PRO A 149 1.67 17.78 -1.46
CA PRO A 149 1.64 16.59 -2.31
C PRO A 149 2.61 15.48 -1.85
N PHE A 150 3.81 15.85 -1.39
CA PHE A 150 4.80 14.90 -0.88
C PHE A 150 4.34 14.24 0.43
N GLU A 151 3.67 15.01 1.29
CA GLU A 151 3.09 14.51 2.54
C GLU A 151 1.92 13.56 2.29
N ASP A 152 1.07 13.86 1.30
CA ASP A 152 -0.01 12.98 0.88
C ASP A 152 0.56 11.65 0.33
N GLU A 153 1.55 11.70 -0.57
CA GLU A 153 2.23 10.51 -1.09
C GLU A 153 2.88 9.71 0.04
N ALA A 154 3.61 10.35 0.96
CA ALA A 154 4.26 9.70 2.08
C ALA A 154 3.26 9.02 3.02
N ASN A 155 2.15 9.66 3.32
CA ASN A 155 1.08 9.07 4.13
C ASN A 155 0.44 7.85 3.47
N ILE A 156 0.18 7.91 2.16
CA ILE A 156 -0.40 6.79 1.41
C ILE A 156 0.59 5.63 1.37
N ILE A 157 1.83 5.87 0.95
CA ILE A 157 2.85 4.83 0.82
C ILE A 157 3.15 4.20 2.18
N ALA A 158 3.32 4.98 3.25
CA ALA A 158 3.52 4.44 4.60
C ALA A 158 2.36 3.54 5.03
N SER A 159 1.11 3.91 4.71
CA SER A 159 -0.07 3.09 4.99
C SER A 159 -0.07 1.77 4.20
N LEU A 160 0.37 1.80 2.94
CA LEU A 160 0.52 0.63 2.07
C LEU A 160 1.67 -0.28 2.52
N LEU A 161 2.78 0.29 2.96
CA LEU A 161 3.91 -0.44 3.54
C LEU A 161 3.52 -1.08 4.88
N PHE A 162 2.72 -0.40 5.70
CA PHE A 162 2.24 -0.95 6.97
C PHE A 162 1.31 -2.15 6.77
N CYS A 163 0.42 -2.08 5.77
CA CYS A 163 -0.47 -3.17 5.37
C CYS A 163 -0.67 -3.15 3.86
N SER A 164 0.09 -3.99 3.14
CA SER A 164 0.02 -4.09 1.69
C SER A 164 -1.40 -4.40 1.20
N THR A 165 -1.70 -4.02 -0.04
CA THR A 165 -3.01 -4.30 -0.64
C THR A 165 -3.29 -5.80 -0.66
N GLN A 166 -2.30 -6.61 -1.03
CA GLN A 166 -2.42 -8.08 -1.05
C GLN A 166 -2.70 -8.65 0.34
N LYS A 167 -2.01 -8.14 1.39
CA LYS A 167 -2.23 -8.56 2.78
C LYS A 167 -3.65 -8.18 3.24
N LEU A 168 -4.10 -6.96 2.94
CA LEU A 168 -5.45 -6.51 3.27
C LEU A 168 -6.52 -7.37 2.59
N GLU A 169 -6.40 -7.62 1.29
CA GLU A 169 -7.32 -8.48 0.52
C GLU A 169 -7.37 -9.90 1.08
N MET A 170 -6.23 -10.48 1.42
CA MET A 170 -6.16 -11.79 2.06
C MET A 170 -6.94 -11.82 3.40
N LEU A 171 -6.83 -10.78 4.21
CA LEU A 171 -7.54 -10.72 5.50
C LEU A 171 -9.05 -10.53 5.31
N LEU A 172 -9.47 -9.68 4.37
CA LEU A 172 -10.88 -9.45 4.03
C LEU A 172 -11.53 -10.70 3.45
N THR A 173 -10.87 -11.43 2.56
CA THR A 173 -11.38 -12.68 1.99
C THR A 173 -11.52 -13.81 3.01
N ARG A 174 -10.77 -13.76 4.12
CA ARG A 174 -10.89 -14.67 5.26
C ARG A 174 -11.98 -14.30 6.27
N ASN A 175 -12.83 -13.33 5.95
CA ASN A 175 -13.88 -12.81 6.85
C ASN A 175 -13.36 -12.29 8.19
N TYR A 176 -12.18 -11.65 8.20
CA TYR A 176 -11.68 -11.07 9.43
C TYR A 176 -12.47 -9.80 9.78
N SER A 177 -12.89 -9.70 11.05
CA SER A 177 -13.48 -8.48 11.59
C SER A 177 -12.47 -7.34 11.61
N PHE A 178 -12.94 -6.11 11.76
CA PHE A 178 -12.08 -4.92 11.88
C PHE A 178 -11.00 -5.10 12.95
N ASP A 179 -11.38 -5.53 14.16
CA ASP A 179 -10.43 -5.74 15.25
C ASP A 179 -9.44 -6.86 14.97
N LYS A 180 -9.86 -7.94 14.33
CA LYS A 180 -8.95 -9.01 13.95
C LYS A 180 -7.93 -8.54 12.91
N ILE A 181 -8.35 -7.76 11.92
CA ILE A 181 -7.44 -7.13 10.95
C ILE A 181 -6.47 -6.19 11.67
N ARG A 182 -6.99 -5.34 12.56
CA ARG A 182 -6.20 -4.40 13.36
C ARG A 182 -5.11 -5.08 14.17
N VAL A 183 -5.45 -6.10 14.91
CA VAL A 183 -4.50 -6.88 15.73
C VAL A 183 -3.47 -7.58 14.84
N THR A 184 -3.91 -8.23 13.75
CA THR A 184 -3.03 -8.96 12.84
C THR A 184 -2.02 -8.05 12.14
N THR A 185 -2.42 -6.83 11.79
CA THR A 185 -1.55 -5.86 11.11
C THR A 185 -0.76 -4.99 12.07
N GLY A 186 -1.21 -4.83 13.31
CA GLY A 186 -0.65 -3.90 14.28
C GLY A 186 -1.02 -2.43 13.98
N MET A 187 -2.00 -2.16 13.12
CA MET A 187 -2.44 -0.80 12.80
C MET A 187 -3.25 -0.19 13.94
N SER A 188 -3.23 1.14 14.05
CA SER A 188 -4.18 1.86 14.91
C SER A 188 -5.59 1.82 14.32
N ILE A 189 -6.62 2.04 15.17
CA ILE A 189 -8.02 2.15 14.71
C ILE A 189 -8.14 3.18 13.57
N LYS A 190 -7.57 4.37 13.74
CA LYS A 190 -7.59 5.44 12.75
C LYS A 190 -6.85 5.05 11.47
N GLY A 191 -5.67 4.43 11.61
CA GLY A 191 -4.86 3.98 10.47
C GLY A 191 -5.59 2.93 9.63
N LEU A 192 -6.16 1.90 10.26
CA LEU A 192 -6.92 0.87 9.56
C LEU A 192 -8.20 1.42 8.93
N HIS A 193 -8.92 2.31 9.64
CA HIS A 193 -10.10 2.97 9.08
C HIS A 193 -9.77 3.69 7.76
N SER A 194 -8.74 4.52 7.76
CA SER A 194 -8.30 5.24 6.55
C SER A 194 -7.81 4.29 5.45
N ARG A 195 -7.08 3.24 5.82
CA ARG A 195 -6.58 2.24 4.88
C ARG A 195 -7.71 1.48 4.17
N LEU A 196 -8.75 1.10 4.93
CA LEU A 196 -9.95 0.46 4.39
C LEU A 196 -10.76 1.41 3.51
N LEU A 197 -10.99 2.65 3.96
CA LEU A 197 -11.72 3.66 3.20
C LEU A 197 -11.07 3.89 1.83
N ASN A 198 -9.75 4.09 1.81
CA ASN A 198 -9.00 4.29 0.58
C ASN A 198 -9.02 3.04 -0.30
N TYR A 199 -8.94 1.84 0.28
CA TYR A 199 -9.02 0.59 -0.47
C TYR A 199 -10.41 0.43 -1.14
N LEU A 200 -11.48 0.61 -0.39
CA LEU A 200 -12.85 0.48 -0.92
C LEU A 200 -13.14 1.54 -1.99
N HIS A 201 -12.66 2.77 -1.80
CA HIS A 201 -12.87 3.85 -2.75
C HIS A 201 -12.00 3.72 -4.00
N HIS A 202 -10.69 3.70 -3.85
CA HIS A 202 -9.75 3.79 -4.98
C HIS A 202 -9.53 2.45 -5.70
N ILE A 203 -9.67 1.32 -5.00
CA ILE A 203 -9.38 0.00 -5.55
C ILE A 203 -10.64 -0.75 -5.95
N LEU A 204 -11.68 -0.70 -5.12
CA LEU A 204 -12.97 -1.32 -5.45
C LEU A 204 -13.92 -0.37 -6.19
N GLY A 205 -13.57 0.91 -6.39
CA GLY A 205 -14.35 1.87 -7.15
C GLY A 205 -15.65 2.33 -6.49
N LEU A 206 -15.79 2.15 -5.17
CA LEU A 206 -16.99 2.59 -4.47
C LEU A 206 -17.01 4.11 -4.29
N SER A 207 -18.20 4.71 -4.23
CA SER A 207 -18.33 6.10 -3.83
C SER A 207 -17.80 6.31 -2.40
N ASN A 208 -17.29 7.51 -2.09
CA ASN A 208 -16.79 7.83 -0.75
C ASN A 208 -17.84 7.57 0.35
N SER A 209 -19.11 7.89 0.09
CA SER A 209 -20.21 7.66 1.04
C SER A 209 -20.43 6.17 1.29
N LYS A 210 -20.44 5.34 0.23
CA LYS A 210 -20.63 3.89 0.38
C LYS A 210 -19.41 3.23 1.05
N ALA A 211 -18.21 3.65 0.69
CA ALA A 211 -16.98 3.17 1.32
C ALA A 211 -16.96 3.51 2.83
N LEU A 212 -17.32 4.74 3.20
CA LEU A 212 -17.41 5.17 4.59
C LEU A 212 -18.48 4.38 5.37
N GLU A 213 -19.66 4.17 4.79
CA GLU A 213 -20.73 3.35 5.38
C GLU A 213 -20.23 1.94 5.74
N LEU A 214 -19.58 1.27 4.76
CA LEU A 214 -19.05 -0.08 4.96
C LEU A 214 -17.95 -0.14 6.02
N VAL A 215 -17.05 0.84 6.04
CA VAL A 215 -15.98 0.88 7.06
C VAL A 215 -16.55 1.11 8.46
N LEU A 216 -17.55 1.97 8.60
CA LEU A 216 -18.21 2.20 9.90
C LEU A 216 -18.91 0.93 10.39
N LYS A 217 -19.72 0.28 9.55
CA LYS A 217 -20.38 -0.98 9.89
C LYS A 217 -19.39 -2.11 10.23
N LEU A 218 -18.28 -2.21 9.47
CA LEU A 218 -17.22 -3.18 9.77
C LEU A 218 -16.58 -2.91 11.14
N ARG A 219 -16.39 -1.64 11.52
CA ARG A 219 -15.90 -1.25 12.86
C ARG A 219 -16.87 -1.61 13.97
N ASP A 220 -18.17 -1.56 13.68
CA ASP A 220 -19.23 -1.94 14.62
C ASP A 220 -19.43 -3.48 14.68
N ASN A 221 -18.51 -4.24 14.05
CA ASN A 221 -18.52 -5.70 13.97
C ASN A 221 -19.77 -6.28 13.29
N ASP A 222 -20.34 -5.56 12.31
CA ASP A 222 -21.42 -6.09 11.50
C ASP A 222 -20.92 -7.22 10.58
N TYR A 223 -21.32 -8.44 10.90
CA TYR A 223 -20.92 -9.64 10.16
C TYR A 223 -21.41 -9.64 8.71
N LYS A 224 -22.59 -9.06 8.43
CA LYS A 224 -23.13 -8.97 7.06
C LYS A 224 -22.21 -8.10 6.19
N THR A 225 -21.72 -7.00 6.74
CA THR A 225 -20.75 -6.13 6.07
C THR A 225 -19.43 -6.84 5.79
N THR A 226 -18.97 -7.72 6.69
CA THR A 226 -17.76 -8.53 6.44
C THR A 226 -17.94 -9.41 5.22
N ILE A 227 -19.12 -10.05 5.07
CA ILE A 227 -19.46 -10.88 3.89
C ILE A 227 -19.58 -10.01 2.63
N GLU A 228 -20.26 -8.85 2.72
CA GLU A 228 -20.41 -7.91 1.59
C GLU A 228 -19.05 -7.48 1.05
N ILE A 229 -18.13 -7.05 1.92
CA ILE A 229 -16.79 -6.65 1.51
C ILE A 229 -16.02 -7.82 0.89
N LYS A 230 -16.10 -9.02 1.46
CA LYS A 230 -15.48 -10.21 0.85
C LYS A 230 -16.00 -10.47 -0.56
N HIS A 231 -17.30 -10.37 -0.80
CA HIS A 231 -17.85 -10.52 -2.14
C HIS A 231 -17.33 -9.47 -3.11
N LEU A 232 -17.23 -8.20 -2.68
CA LEU A 232 -16.66 -7.13 -3.49
C LEU A 232 -15.19 -7.41 -3.86
N VAL A 233 -14.38 -7.87 -2.90
CA VAL A 233 -12.98 -8.24 -3.14
C VAL A 233 -12.87 -9.42 -4.10
N ASN A 234 -13.68 -10.45 -3.90
CA ASN A 234 -13.68 -11.62 -4.76
C ASN A 234 -14.15 -11.29 -6.18
N ASN A 235 -15.18 -10.47 -6.35
CA ASN A 235 -15.66 -10.04 -7.66
C ASN A 235 -14.59 -9.27 -8.42
N LYS A 236 -13.87 -8.33 -7.77
CA LYS A 236 -12.71 -7.67 -8.38
C LYS A 236 -11.66 -8.68 -8.83
N ASN A 237 -11.31 -9.63 -7.96
CA ASN A 237 -10.30 -10.64 -8.26
C ASN A 237 -10.77 -11.60 -9.35
N ASN A 238 -12.06 -11.90 -9.43
CA ASN A 238 -12.65 -12.70 -10.49
C ASN A 238 -12.69 -11.93 -11.82
N GLN A 239 -13.05 -10.65 -11.82
CA GLN A 239 -12.96 -9.81 -13.03
C GLN A 239 -11.55 -9.78 -13.62
N LEU A 240 -10.50 -9.89 -12.77
CA LEU A 240 -9.11 -10.05 -13.21
C LEU A 240 -8.77 -11.47 -13.67
N ARG A 241 -9.58 -12.49 -13.27
CA ARG A 241 -9.40 -13.92 -13.59
C ARG A 241 -10.40 -14.46 -14.60
N GLU A 242 -11.59 -13.86 -14.69
CA GLU A 242 -12.68 -14.29 -15.58
C GLU A 242 -12.25 -14.49 -17.03
N PRO A 243 -11.41 -13.60 -17.64
CA PRO A 243 -10.95 -13.83 -18.99
C PRO A 243 -10.39 -15.24 -19.19
N LYS A 244 -9.48 -15.68 -18.31
CA LYS A 244 -8.83 -17.00 -18.42
C LYS A 244 -9.80 -18.15 -18.22
N THR A 245 -10.70 -18.05 -17.25
CA THR A 245 -11.66 -19.10 -16.94
C THR A 245 -12.75 -19.21 -18.01
N ILE A 246 -13.23 -18.07 -18.52
CA ILE A 246 -14.22 -18.02 -19.62
C ILE A 246 -13.59 -18.58 -20.89
N LEU A 247 -12.38 -18.16 -21.26
CA LEU A 247 -11.67 -18.64 -22.43
C LEU A 247 -11.42 -20.17 -22.38
N ILE A 248 -11.08 -20.73 -21.21
CA ILE A 248 -10.91 -22.18 -21.07
C ILE A 248 -12.24 -22.93 -21.30
N LYS A 249 -13.35 -22.44 -20.73
CA LYS A 249 -14.65 -23.06 -20.91
C LYS A 249 -15.10 -22.97 -22.36
N ILE A 250 -14.95 -21.81 -22.99
CA ILE A 250 -15.37 -21.53 -24.35
C ILE A 250 -14.52 -22.29 -25.36
N SER A 251 -13.20 -22.33 -25.19
CA SER A 251 -12.28 -22.98 -26.14
C SER A 251 -12.34 -24.50 -26.18
N ARG A 252 -13.07 -25.15 -25.25
CA ARG A 252 -13.28 -26.62 -25.23
C ARG A 252 -14.60 -27.05 -25.82
N GLY A 253 -15.40 -26.10 -26.27
CA GLY A 253 -16.78 -26.38 -26.65
C GLY A 253 -17.07 -26.37 -28.14
N SER A 254 -18.33 -26.09 -28.45
CA SER A 254 -18.87 -26.00 -29.80
C SER A 254 -18.35 -24.79 -30.56
N VAL A 255 -18.63 -24.71 -31.88
CA VAL A 255 -18.33 -23.56 -32.74
C VAL A 255 -18.85 -22.24 -32.16
N ILE A 256 -20.05 -22.27 -31.53
CA ILE A 256 -20.64 -21.09 -30.87
C ILE A 256 -19.74 -20.58 -29.73
N GLU A 257 -19.13 -21.49 -28.96
CA GLU A 257 -18.25 -21.13 -27.88
C GLU A 257 -16.92 -20.56 -28.39
N GLN A 258 -16.44 -21.07 -29.53
CA GLN A 258 -15.25 -20.53 -30.20
C GLN A 258 -15.49 -19.10 -30.73
N ASP A 259 -16.65 -18.86 -31.34
CA ASP A 259 -17.05 -17.52 -31.84
C ASP A 259 -17.17 -16.51 -30.69
N ALA A 260 -17.71 -16.91 -29.54
CA ALA A 260 -17.75 -16.09 -28.33
C ALA A 260 -16.35 -15.80 -27.80
N CYS A 261 -15.43 -16.78 -27.87
CA CYS A 261 -14.02 -16.59 -27.51
C CYS A 261 -13.35 -15.56 -28.43
N VAL A 262 -13.53 -15.66 -29.75
CA VAL A 262 -12.99 -14.70 -30.73
C VAL A 262 -13.53 -13.30 -30.48
N TYR A 263 -14.83 -13.16 -30.22
CA TYR A 263 -15.42 -11.87 -29.87
C TYR A 263 -14.80 -11.24 -28.63
N PHE A 264 -14.53 -12.04 -27.60
CA PHE A 264 -13.87 -11.60 -26.38
C PHE A 264 -12.41 -11.17 -26.65
N LEU A 265 -11.63 -11.97 -27.38
CA LEU A 265 -10.23 -11.70 -27.72
C LEU A 265 -10.05 -10.37 -28.50
N LYS A 266 -11.03 -10.00 -29.34
CA LYS A 266 -11.03 -8.71 -30.04
C LYS A 266 -10.95 -7.49 -29.14
N ASN A 267 -11.46 -7.59 -27.91
CA ASN A 267 -11.50 -6.50 -26.95
C ASN A 267 -10.26 -6.43 -26.04
N LEU A 268 -9.34 -7.42 -26.11
CA LEU A 268 -8.13 -7.44 -25.31
C LEU A 268 -7.05 -6.50 -25.90
N SER A 269 -6.23 -5.91 -25.04
CA SER A 269 -5.01 -5.21 -25.46
C SER A 269 -3.93 -6.20 -25.93
N MET A 270 -2.89 -5.72 -26.61
CA MET A 270 -1.76 -6.56 -27.04
C MET A 270 -1.09 -7.29 -25.87
N ASN A 271 -0.86 -6.59 -24.74
CA ASN A 271 -0.27 -7.20 -23.56
C ASN A 271 -1.17 -8.29 -22.94
N GLN A 272 -2.49 -8.09 -22.98
CA GLN A 272 -3.44 -9.10 -22.52
C GLN A 272 -3.44 -10.32 -23.44
N LEU A 273 -3.35 -10.14 -24.75
CA LEU A 273 -3.23 -11.25 -25.71
C LEU A 273 -1.94 -12.06 -25.50
N ILE A 274 -0.82 -11.41 -25.21
CA ILE A 274 0.44 -12.10 -24.86
C ILE A 274 0.25 -12.96 -23.61
N ASN A 275 -0.37 -12.42 -22.56
CA ASN A 275 -0.64 -13.18 -21.34
C ASN A 275 -1.57 -14.37 -21.58
N GLU A 276 -2.59 -14.23 -22.45
CA GLU A 276 -3.47 -15.34 -22.81
C GLU A 276 -2.76 -16.40 -23.67
N LEU A 277 -1.80 -15.99 -24.50
CA LEU A 277 -0.96 -16.90 -25.29
C LEU A 277 -0.07 -17.76 -24.37
N GLU A 278 0.65 -17.12 -23.43
CA GLU A 278 1.45 -17.83 -22.43
C GLU A 278 0.61 -18.82 -21.60
N TYR A 279 -0.59 -18.40 -21.22
CA TYR A 279 -1.51 -19.27 -20.51
C TYR A 279 -1.98 -20.46 -21.37
N ALA A 280 -2.38 -20.23 -22.63
CA ALA A 280 -2.81 -21.27 -23.54
C ALA A 280 -1.67 -22.29 -23.77
N HIS A 281 -0.45 -21.81 -23.96
CA HIS A 281 0.75 -22.64 -24.11
C HIS A 281 1.03 -23.48 -22.85
N SER A 282 1.02 -22.86 -21.67
CA SER A 282 1.26 -23.54 -20.38
C SER A 282 0.23 -24.64 -20.07
N THR A 283 -1.01 -24.44 -20.50
CA THR A 283 -2.12 -25.40 -20.31
C THR A 283 -2.27 -26.38 -21.45
N LYS A 284 -1.42 -26.33 -22.49
CA LYS A 284 -1.50 -27.13 -23.72
C LYS A 284 -2.88 -27.03 -24.39
N ASN A 285 -3.49 -25.84 -24.34
CA ASN A 285 -4.79 -25.57 -24.98
C ASN A 285 -4.58 -25.05 -26.41
N PHE A 286 -4.34 -25.96 -27.36
CA PHE A 286 -4.01 -25.63 -28.75
C PHE A 286 -5.09 -24.81 -29.46
N ILE A 287 -6.38 -25.01 -29.13
CA ILE A 287 -7.48 -24.25 -29.73
C ILE A 287 -7.38 -22.78 -29.28
N LEU A 288 -7.24 -22.56 -27.98
CA LEU A 288 -7.10 -21.21 -27.44
C LEU A 288 -5.82 -20.52 -27.97
N GLU A 289 -4.70 -21.23 -28.01
CA GLU A 289 -3.43 -20.73 -28.54
C GLU A 289 -3.61 -20.22 -29.98
N GLN A 290 -4.27 -21.00 -30.84
CA GLN A 290 -4.53 -20.63 -32.22
C GLN A 290 -5.47 -19.41 -32.35
N LEU A 291 -6.52 -19.34 -31.54
CA LEU A 291 -7.44 -18.21 -31.52
C LEU A 291 -6.75 -16.91 -31.07
N VAL A 292 -5.93 -16.99 -30.04
CA VAL A 292 -5.16 -15.85 -29.52
C VAL A 292 -4.12 -15.38 -30.54
N MET A 293 -3.39 -16.31 -31.18
CA MET A 293 -2.39 -15.97 -32.22
C MET A 293 -3.05 -15.28 -33.42
N ASN A 294 -4.20 -15.76 -33.88
CA ASN A 294 -4.93 -15.13 -34.96
C ASN A 294 -5.32 -13.69 -34.64
N GLU A 295 -5.82 -13.43 -33.43
CA GLU A 295 -6.19 -12.08 -33.02
C GLU A 295 -4.97 -11.18 -32.77
N TYR A 296 -3.88 -11.73 -32.27
CA TYR A 296 -2.61 -11.03 -32.09
C TYR A 296 -2.07 -10.50 -33.42
N TYR A 297 -1.99 -11.37 -34.44
CA TYR A 297 -1.56 -10.94 -35.79
C TYR A 297 -2.50 -9.96 -36.44
N ARG A 298 -3.83 -10.11 -36.25
CA ARG A 298 -4.82 -9.16 -36.76
C ARG A 298 -4.62 -7.76 -36.21
N LYS A 299 -4.18 -7.62 -34.97
CA LYS A 299 -3.92 -6.31 -34.35
C LYS A 299 -2.57 -5.71 -34.66
N GLN A 300 -1.67 -6.46 -35.28
CA GLN A 300 -0.39 -5.94 -35.77
C GLN A 300 -0.50 -5.34 -37.18
N GLN A 301 -1.52 -5.68 -37.93
CA GLN A 301 -1.85 -5.12 -39.25
C GLN A 301 -2.63 -3.83 -39.10
#